data_ea7a0b7b2f1e62d588251597bb29f856
#
_entry.id   ea7a0b7b2f1e62d588251597bb29f856
#
_cell.length_a   1.000
_cell.length_b   1.000
_cell.length_c   1.000
_cell.angle_alpha   90.00
_cell.angle_beta   90.00
_cell.angle_gamma   90.00
#
_symmetry.space_group_name_H-M   'P 1'
#
loop_
_entity.id
_entity.type
_entity.pdbx_description
1 polymer ?
#
loop_
_entity_poly.entity_id
_entity_poly.type
_entity_poly.pdbx_seq_one_letter_code
_entity_poly.pdbx_strand_id
1 'polypeptide(L)'
;MIFKSYILEENFQSINNCKLFLFYGENLGLKKEFKEKLRTQNKIQEILNLFQDEIIKNKNVLINEVSNKSLFNEKKIIFINQVNDKILDIVDEVIENMQDERIFLFSDILDKKSKLRSYFEKSKSCGIAACYQDNEITIRKIIMKKLNGYQGLTAQVTNLIIQNTGLDRDKVNNEIDKIISCFKDKKIDLEKIDLLLNDL
;
A
#
# COMPACT_ATOMS: atom_id res chain seq x y z
N MET A 1 -14.97 7.46 -5.51
CA MET A 1 -15.33 6.00 -5.45
C MET A 1 -14.66 5.37 -4.22
N ILE A 2 -15.43 4.67 -3.39
CA ILE A 2 -14.92 4.04 -2.16
C ILE A 2 -14.59 2.57 -2.46
N PHE A 3 -13.35 2.17 -2.19
CA PHE A 3 -12.86 0.81 -2.35
C PHE A 3 -12.60 0.18 -0.98
N LYS A 4 -12.96 -1.08 -0.83
CA LYS A 4 -12.61 -1.84 0.37
C LYS A 4 -11.22 -2.46 0.17
N SER A 5 -10.32 -2.31 1.14
CA SER A 5 -8.93 -2.76 1.01
C SER A 5 -8.81 -4.25 0.65
N TYR A 6 -9.62 -5.13 1.26
CA TYR A 6 -9.58 -6.55 0.96
C TYR A 6 -9.96 -6.87 -0.51
N ILE A 7 -10.82 -6.07 -1.14
CA ILE A 7 -11.13 -6.22 -2.57
C ILE A 7 -9.92 -5.82 -3.42
N LEU A 8 -9.20 -4.75 -3.00
CA LEU A 8 -7.97 -4.34 -3.68
C LEU A 8 -6.83 -5.36 -3.54
N GLU A 9 -6.78 -6.09 -2.44
CA GLU A 9 -5.82 -7.18 -2.26
C GLU A 9 -6.03 -8.30 -3.27
N GLU A 10 -7.28 -8.58 -3.63
CA GLU A 10 -7.67 -9.61 -4.60
C GLU A 10 -7.63 -9.09 -6.05
N ASN A 11 -8.17 -7.91 -6.29
CA ASN A 11 -8.25 -7.31 -7.63
C ASN A 11 -7.75 -5.86 -7.61
N PHE A 12 -6.43 -5.71 -7.65
CA PHE A 12 -5.80 -4.40 -7.62
C PHE A 12 -6.00 -3.58 -8.92
N GLN A 13 -6.30 -4.26 -10.02
CA GLN A 13 -6.54 -3.60 -11.32
C GLN A 13 -7.81 -2.74 -11.32
N SER A 14 -8.71 -2.93 -10.36
CA SER A 14 -9.95 -2.15 -10.23
C SER A 14 -9.72 -0.63 -10.07
N ILE A 15 -8.52 -0.22 -9.63
CA ILE A 15 -8.15 1.21 -9.50
C ILE A 15 -7.48 1.80 -10.75
N ASN A 16 -7.31 1.03 -11.82
CA ASN A 16 -6.56 1.50 -13.00
C ASN A 16 -7.20 2.71 -13.68
N ASN A 17 -8.50 2.88 -13.54
CA ASN A 17 -9.23 4.03 -14.07
C ASN A 17 -9.22 5.27 -13.16
N CYS A 18 -8.64 5.16 -11.95
CA CYS A 18 -8.51 6.30 -11.05
C CYS A 18 -7.20 7.04 -11.32
N LYS A 19 -7.28 8.30 -11.76
CA LYS A 19 -6.12 9.18 -11.89
C LYS A 19 -5.61 9.65 -10.54
N LEU A 20 -6.50 9.85 -9.58
CA LEU A 20 -6.21 10.28 -8.22
C LEU A 20 -6.78 9.28 -7.23
N PHE A 21 -5.96 8.83 -6.28
CA PHE A 21 -6.35 7.83 -5.29
C PHE A 21 -5.76 8.13 -3.91
N LEU A 22 -6.57 7.97 -2.86
CA LEU A 22 -6.14 8.16 -1.47
C LEU A 22 -6.16 6.83 -0.71
N PHE A 23 -5.01 6.44 -0.18
CA PHE A 23 -4.87 5.38 0.81
C PHE A 23 -4.66 6.00 2.19
N TYR A 24 -5.52 5.70 3.16
CA TYR A 24 -5.42 6.25 4.52
C TYR A 24 -5.64 5.17 5.57
N GLY A 25 -5.10 5.37 6.75
CA GLY A 25 -5.23 4.46 7.88
C GLY A 25 -3.89 4.09 8.51
N GLU A 26 -3.94 3.33 9.59
CA GLU A 26 -2.80 2.96 10.42
C GLU A 26 -1.95 1.81 9.85
N ASN A 27 -2.48 1.01 8.92
CA ASN A 27 -1.79 -0.17 8.39
C ASN A 27 -0.70 0.23 7.38
N LEU A 28 0.51 0.46 7.88
CA LEU A 28 1.67 0.83 7.07
C LEU A 28 2.07 -0.30 6.11
N GLY A 29 2.04 -1.55 6.58
CA GLY A 29 2.39 -2.72 5.77
C GLY A 29 1.47 -2.87 4.56
N LEU A 30 0.16 -2.69 4.73
CA LEU A 30 -0.79 -2.74 3.62
C LEU A 30 -0.56 -1.58 2.63
N LYS A 31 -0.32 -0.35 3.12
CA LYS A 31 0.02 0.79 2.26
C LYS A 31 1.29 0.54 1.46
N LYS A 32 2.30 -0.09 2.07
CA LYS A 32 3.55 -0.49 1.41
C LYS A 32 3.30 -1.54 0.32
N GLU A 33 2.51 -2.58 0.60
CA GLU A 33 2.13 -3.58 -0.40
C GLU A 33 1.41 -2.95 -1.61
N PHE A 34 0.51 -1.99 -1.38
CA PHE A 34 -0.15 -1.29 -2.48
C PHE A 34 0.83 -0.43 -3.30
N LYS A 35 1.80 0.22 -2.65
CA LYS A 35 2.88 0.93 -3.37
C LYS A 35 3.68 -0.01 -4.26
N GLU A 36 4.07 -1.17 -3.75
CA GLU A 36 4.83 -2.15 -4.53
C GLU A 36 4.01 -2.72 -5.71
N LYS A 37 2.72 -2.98 -5.50
CA LYS A 37 1.83 -3.36 -6.61
C LYS A 37 1.75 -2.28 -7.68
N LEU A 38 1.67 -1.00 -7.31
CA LEU A 38 1.68 0.12 -8.25
C LEU A 38 2.99 0.20 -9.04
N ARG A 39 4.14 -0.06 -8.38
CA ARG A 39 5.46 -0.07 -9.02
C ARG A 39 5.62 -1.20 -10.02
N THR A 40 5.06 -2.37 -9.71
CA THR A 40 5.28 -3.58 -10.51
C THR A 40 4.27 -3.79 -11.63
N GLN A 41 3.09 -3.19 -11.54
CA GLN A 41 2.04 -3.35 -12.55
C GLN A 41 2.40 -2.86 -13.96
N ASN A 42 3.31 -1.89 -14.07
CA ASN A 42 3.71 -1.33 -15.35
C ASN A 42 5.23 -1.22 -15.39
N LYS A 43 5.85 -2.03 -16.22
CA LYS A 43 7.32 -2.19 -16.32
C LYS A 43 8.09 -0.93 -16.75
N ILE A 44 7.40 0.12 -17.22
CA ILE A 44 8.02 1.35 -17.70
C ILE A 44 7.17 2.51 -17.22
N GLN A 45 7.46 2.98 -16.01
CA GLN A 45 6.82 4.17 -15.46
C GLN A 45 7.86 4.97 -14.67
N GLU A 46 7.87 6.27 -14.90
CA GLU A 46 8.56 7.18 -14.01
C GLU A 46 7.80 7.24 -12.68
N ILE A 47 8.48 6.97 -11.58
CA ILE A 47 7.88 7.00 -10.23
C ILE A 47 8.54 8.10 -9.43
N LEU A 48 7.73 9.08 -9.06
CA LEU A 48 8.16 10.18 -8.22
C LEU A 48 7.60 10.01 -6.80
N ASN A 49 8.44 10.25 -5.80
CA ASN A 49 8.04 10.24 -4.39
C ASN A 49 8.19 11.64 -3.83
N LEU A 50 7.07 12.23 -3.41
CA LEU A 50 7.00 13.54 -2.78
C LEU A 50 6.43 13.43 -1.37
N PHE A 51 6.73 14.41 -0.54
CA PHE A 51 6.12 14.60 0.77
C PHE A 51 5.25 15.86 0.77
N GLN A 52 4.14 15.80 1.50
CA GLN A 52 3.22 16.95 1.59
C GLN A 52 3.94 18.24 2.00
N ASP A 53 4.86 18.19 2.95
CA ASP A 53 5.54 19.38 3.45
C ASP A 53 6.41 20.07 2.39
N GLU A 54 6.98 19.31 1.45
CA GLU A 54 7.70 19.86 0.30
C GLU A 54 6.75 20.60 -0.64
N ILE A 55 5.61 19.99 -0.92
CA ILE A 55 4.58 20.54 -1.80
C ILE A 55 3.96 21.81 -1.20
N ILE A 56 3.70 21.82 0.12
CA ILE A 56 3.15 23.00 0.81
C ILE A 56 4.14 24.16 0.78
N LYS A 57 5.44 23.89 0.95
CA LYS A 57 6.48 24.91 0.86
C LYS A 57 6.62 25.48 -0.56
N ASN A 58 6.46 24.66 -1.55
CA ASN A 58 6.55 25.04 -2.96
C ASN A 58 5.61 24.18 -3.83
N LYS A 59 4.40 24.67 -4.04
CA LYS A 59 3.38 23.95 -4.84
C LYS A 59 3.81 23.71 -6.30
N ASN A 60 4.74 24.54 -6.83
CA ASN A 60 5.23 24.35 -8.18
C ASN A 60 5.97 23.04 -8.38
N VAL A 61 6.49 22.42 -7.33
CA VAL A 61 7.10 21.08 -7.41
C VAL A 61 6.09 20.08 -7.98
N LEU A 62 4.87 20.03 -7.46
CA LEU A 62 3.85 19.10 -7.95
C LEU A 62 3.25 19.57 -9.28
N ILE A 63 2.96 20.85 -9.41
CA ILE A 63 2.37 21.42 -10.64
C ILE A 63 3.30 21.20 -11.84
N ASN A 64 4.59 21.45 -11.69
CA ASN A 64 5.56 21.22 -12.76
C ASN A 64 5.66 19.75 -13.15
N GLU A 65 5.62 18.83 -12.16
CA GLU A 65 5.66 17.40 -12.43
C GLU A 65 4.43 16.88 -13.19
N VAL A 66 3.27 17.48 -12.97
CA VAL A 66 2.03 17.16 -13.69
C VAL A 66 1.99 17.85 -15.06
N SER A 67 2.54 19.07 -15.19
CA SER A 67 2.51 19.84 -16.45
C SER A 67 3.61 19.43 -17.44
N ASN A 68 4.72 18.90 -16.94
CA ASN A 68 5.85 18.49 -17.77
C ASN A 68 5.60 17.10 -18.36
N LYS A 69 5.32 17.04 -19.65
CA LYS A 69 5.23 15.76 -20.37
C LYS A 69 6.57 15.04 -20.34
N SER A 70 6.56 13.76 -20.03
CA SER A 70 7.73 12.93 -20.24
C SER A 70 8.14 12.98 -21.71
N LEU A 71 9.40 13.27 -21.99
CA LEU A 71 9.97 13.27 -23.35
C LEU A 71 9.87 11.89 -24.02
N PHE A 72 9.66 10.85 -23.24
CA PHE A 72 9.62 9.45 -23.69
C PHE A 72 8.22 8.85 -23.73
N ASN A 73 7.15 9.64 -23.59
CA ASN A 73 5.76 9.16 -23.50
C ASN A 73 5.52 8.12 -22.39
N GLU A 74 6.31 8.13 -21.33
CA GLU A 74 6.15 7.24 -20.19
C GLU A 74 5.04 7.73 -19.27
N LYS A 75 4.19 6.82 -18.82
CA LYS A 75 3.17 7.13 -17.82
C LYS A 75 3.85 7.41 -16.48
N LYS A 76 3.57 8.57 -15.89
CA LYS A 76 4.13 8.98 -14.61
C LYS A 76 3.22 8.59 -13.45
N ILE A 77 3.81 8.03 -12.41
CA ILE A 77 3.14 7.80 -11.13
C ILE A 77 3.79 8.69 -10.07
N ILE A 78 2.96 9.47 -9.36
CA ILE A 78 3.41 10.34 -8.28
C ILE A 78 2.84 9.81 -6.97
N PHE A 79 3.70 9.46 -6.03
CA PHE A 79 3.34 9.15 -4.65
C PHE A 79 3.51 10.38 -3.79
N ILE A 80 2.45 10.81 -3.11
CA ILE A 80 2.51 11.89 -2.14
C ILE A 80 2.30 11.30 -0.75
N ASN A 81 3.30 11.42 0.09
CA ASN A 81 3.34 10.79 1.40
C ASN A 81 2.96 11.77 2.51
N GLN A 82 2.47 11.23 3.63
CA GLN A 82 2.12 11.96 4.86
C GLN A 82 1.12 13.09 4.63
N VAL A 83 0.13 12.82 3.75
CA VAL A 83 -0.89 13.84 3.44
C VAL A 83 -1.93 13.96 4.54
N ASN A 84 -2.47 15.16 4.67
CA ASN A 84 -3.62 15.52 5.51
C ASN A 84 -4.45 16.60 4.82
N ASP A 85 -5.41 17.19 5.54
CA ASP A 85 -6.35 18.16 4.98
C ASP A 85 -5.70 19.38 4.31
N LYS A 86 -4.46 19.72 4.66
CA LYS A 86 -3.74 20.88 4.11
C LYS A 86 -3.40 20.75 2.62
N ILE A 87 -3.39 19.52 2.07
CA ILE A 87 -3.05 19.29 0.66
C ILE A 87 -4.23 19.59 -0.27
N LEU A 88 -5.46 19.74 0.25
CA LEU A 88 -6.68 19.70 -0.52
C LEU A 88 -6.74 20.77 -1.62
N ASP A 89 -6.40 22.02 -1.28
CA ASP A 89 -6.45 23.14 -2.24
C ASP A 89 -5.47 22.92 -3.41
N ILE A 90 -4.32 22.30 -3.13
CA ILE A 90 -3.32 21.98 -4.16
C ILE A 90 -3.79 20.81 -5.03
N VAL A 91 -4.44 19.82 -4.43
CA VAL A 91 -5.02 18.69 -5.15
C VAL A 91 -6.10 19.14 -6.13
N ASP A 92 -6.97 20.08 -5.74
CA ASP A 92 -8.00 20.63 -6.61
C ASP A 92 -7.38 21.38 -7.82
N GLU A 93 -6.35 22.20 -7.58
CA GLU A 93 -5.63 22.90 -8.66
C GLU A 93 -4.94 21.92 -9.63
N VAL A 94 -4.38 20.84 -9.11
CA VAL A 94 -3.62 19.86 -9.89
C VAL A 94 -4.54 18.96 -10.74
N ILE A 95 -5.70 18.55 -10.21
CA ILE A 95 -6.65 17.68 -10.93
C ILE A 95 -7.05 18.27 -12.29
N GLU A 96 -7.27 19.59 -12.36
CA GLU A 96 -7.68 20.26 -13.56
C GLU A 96 -6.61 20.19 -14.66
N ASN A 97 -5.34 20.04 -14.28
CA ASN A 97 -4.19 20.01 -15.19
C ASN A 97 -3.68 18.59 -15.50
N MET A 98 -4.19 17.55 -14.83
CA MET A 98 -3.77 16.15 -15.03
C MET A 98 -4.19 15.62 -16.40
N GLN A 99 -3.22 15.05 -17.13
CA GLN A 99 -3.47 14.37 -18.41
C GLN A 99 -3.39 12.84 -18.24
N ASP A 100 -2.18 12.29 -18.28
CA ASP A 100 -1.91 10.86 -18.24
C ASP A 100 -1.26 10.39 -16.92
N GLU A 101 -0.94 11.34 -16.04
CA GLU A 101 -0.33 11.08 -14.75
C GLU A 101 -1.34 10.41 -13.81
N ARG A 102 -0.80 9.65 -12.87
CA ARG A 102 -1.57 9.07 -11.77
C ARG A 102 -0.96 9.49 -10.44
N ILE A 103 -1.78 10.03 -9.56
CA ILE A 103 -1.35 10.49 -8.25
C ILE A 103 -1.96 9.60 -7.17
N PHE A 104 -1.12 9.07 -6.30
CA PHE A 104 -1.52 8.27 -5.16
C PHE A 104 -1.07 8.96 -3.87
N LEU A 105 -2.05 9.32 -3.06
CA LEU A 105 -1.85 9.96 -1.77
C LEU A 105 -1.85 8.91 -0.66
N PHE A 106 -0.92 9.04 0.29
CA PHE A 106 -0.80 8.18 1.44
C PHE A 106 -0.88 9.00 2.72
N SER A 107 -1.92 8.74 3.50
CA SER A 107 -2.20 9.39 4.76
C SER A 107 -2.14 8.39 5.92
N ASP A 108 -1.93 8.91 7.11
CA ASP A 108 -2.24 8.20 8.34
C ASP A 108 -3.75 8.18 8.59
N ILE A 109 -4.18 8.02 9.83
CA ILE A 109 -5.60 7.97 10.16
C ILE A 109 -6.26 9.31 9.78
N LEU A 110 -7.33 9.24 9.01
CA LEU A 110 -8.20 10.37 8.75
C LEU A 110 -9.57 10.09 9.40
N ASP A 111 -9.96 10.95 10.30
CA ASP A 111 -11.26 10.83 10.95
C ASP A 111 -12.42 11.21 10.00
N LYS A 112 -13.66 11.04 10.47
CA LYS A 112 -14.87 11.36 9.66
C LYS A 112 -15.03 12.85 9.37
N LYS A 113 -14.35 13.73 10.12
CA LYS A 113 -14.40 15.19 9.94
C LYS A 113 -13.34 15.69 8.97
N SER A 114 -12.38 14.84 8.57
CA SER A 114 -11.35 15.19 7.60
C SER A 114 -11.99 15.67 6.29
N LYS A 115 -11.60 16.85 5.86
CA LYS A 115 -12.01 17.44 4.58
C LYS A 115 -11.46 16.62 3.41
N LEU A 116 -10.19 16.20 3.49
CA LEU A 116 -9.54 15.38 2.49
C LEU A 116 -10.29 14.06 2.29
N ARG A 117 -10.58 13.35 3.38
CA ARG A 117 -11.35 12.11 3.33
C ARG A 117 -12.73 12.33 2.73
N SER A 118 -13.48 13.34 3.18
CA SER A 118 -14.80 13.67 2.69
C SER A 118 -14.81 14.00 1.18
N TYR A 119 -13.79 14.72 0.71
CA TYR A 119 -13.61 15.04 -0.70
C TYR A 119 -13.50 13.77 -1.56
N PHE A 120 -12.60 12.85 -1.19
CA PHE A 120 -12.41 11.60 -1.92
C PHE A 120 -13.63 10.66 -1.84
N GLU A 121 -14.30 10.58 -0.68
CA GLU A 121 -15.52 9.76 -0.53
C GLU A 121 -16.67 10.23 -1.42
N LYS A 122 -16.81 11.54 -1.62
CA LYS A 122 -17.87 12.14 -2.46
C LYS A 122 -17.54 12.15 -3.95
N SER A 123 -16.25 12.09 -4.30
CA SER A 123 -15.82 12.17 -5.70
C SER A 123 -16.25 10.93 -6.49
N LYS A 124 -16.72 11.17 -7.73
CA LYS A 124 -17.02 10.11 -8.71
C LYS A 124 -15.82 9.70 -9.56
N SER A 125 -14.78 10.54 -9.62
CA SER A 125 -13.57 10.34 -10.45
C SER A 125 -12.37 9.87 -9.63
N CYS A 126 -12.31 10.19 -8.33
CA CYS A 126 -11.21 9.81 -7.45
C CYS A 126 -11.52 8.53 -6.68
N GLY A 127 -10.49 7.77 -6.36
CA GLY A 127 -10.59 6.58 -5.53
C GLY A 127 -10.12 6.81 -4.10
N ILE A 128 -10.70 6.08 -3.15
CA ILE A 128 -10.27 6.08 -1.76
C ILE A 128 -10.36 4.69 -1.16
N ALA A 129 -9.36 4.28 -0.40
CA ALA A 129 -9.37 3.04 0.36
C ALA A 129 -8.82 3.24 1.77
N ALA A 130 -9.54 2.69 2.75
CA ALA A 130 -9.07 2.64 4.13
C ALA A 130 -8.14 1.44 4.32
N CYS A 131 -6.96 1.68 4.87
CA CYS A 131 -5.97 0.68 5.25
C CYS A 131 -5.99 0.53 6.78
N TYR A 132 -7.04 -0.12 7.30
CA TYR A 132 -7.18 -0.39 8.73
C TYR A 132 -6.28 -1.54 9.17
N GLN A 133 -6.01 -1.59 10.47
CA GLN A 133 -5.19 -2.62 11.08
C GLN A 133 -5.76 -4.02 10.77
N ASP A 134 -4.86 -4.96 10.53
CA ASP A 134 -5.24 -6.34 10.33
C ASP A 134 -5.75 -6.98 11.61
N ASN A 135 -6.64 -7.92 11.46
CA ASN A 135 -7.03 -8.83 12.53
C ASN A 135 -6.40 -10.22 12.32
N GLU A 136 -6.53 -11.08 13.31
CA GLU A 136 -5.96 -12.41 13.26
C GLU A 136 -6.42 -13.23 12.05
N ILE A 137 -7.70 -13.09 11.66
CA ILE A 137 -8.25 -13.79 10.50
C ILE A 137 -7.55 -13.34 9.21
N THR A 138 -7.31 -12.03 9.08
CA THR A 138 -6.62 -11.46 7.92
C THR A 138 -5.17 -11.94 7.88
N ILE A 139 -4.47 -11.88 9.00
CA ILE A 139 -3.07 -12.34 9.09
C ILE A 139 -2.95 -13.83 8.76
N ARG A 140 -3.84 -14.68 9.30
CA ARG A 140 -3.88 -16.11 8.94
C ARG A 140 -4.06 -16.32 7.44
N LYS A 141 -4.95 -15.58 6.80
CA LYS A 141 -5.15 -15.65 5.34
C LYS A 141 -3.89 -15.27 4.56
N ILE A 142 -3.16 -14.24 5.01
CA ILE A 142 -1.90 -13.80 4.39
C ILE A 142 -0.86 -14.91 4.48
N ILE A 143 -0.66 -15.49 5.68
CA ILE A 143 0.28 -16.58 5.92
C ILE A 143 -0.07 -17.78 5.01
N MET A 144 -1.32 -18.23 5.04
CA MET A 144 -1.78 -19.36 4.22
C MET A 144 -1.60 -19.10 2.71
N LYS A 145 -1.86 -17.90 2.25
CA LYS A 145 -1.71 -17.53 0.84
C LYS A 145 -0.24 -17.50 0.41
N LYS A 146 0.64 -16.89 1.21
CA LYS A 146 2.06 -16.72 0.87
C LYS A 146 2.85 -18.03 1.01
N LEU A 147 2.50 -18.87 1.96
CA LEU A 147 3.10 -20.19 2.17
C LEU A 147 2.28 -21.32 1.54
N ASN A 148 1.45 -21.00 0.55
CA ASN A 148 0.69 -22.01 -0.18
C ASN A 148 1.64 -23.02 -0.85
N GLY A 149 1.36 -24.33 -0.67
CA GLY A 149 2.18 -25.42 -1.17
C GLY A 149 3.36 -25.80 -0.27
N TYR A 150 3.51 -25.17 0.91
CA TYR A 150 4.47 -25.60 1.94
C TYR A 150 3.87 -26.74 2.76
N GLN A 151 4.58 -27.87 2.82
CA GLN A 151 4.26 -28.98 3.74
C GLN A 151 4.66 -28.58 5.16
N GLY A 152 3.90 -29.04 6.16
CA GLY A 152 4.17 -28.70 7.58
C GLY A 152 3.62 -27.34 8.02
N LEU A 153 2.91 -26.60 7.17
CA LEU A 153 2.20 -25.39 7.58
C LEU A 153 0.96 -25.76 8.41
N THR A 154 1.19 -26.05 9.69
CA THR A 154 0.16 -26.43 10.64
C THR A 154 -0.43 -25.19 11.36
N ALA A 155 -1.52 -25.40 12.10
CA ALA A 155 -2.06 -24.36 12.99
C ALA A 155 -1.03 -23.89 14.03
N GLN A 156 -0.17 -24.80 14.53
CA GLN A 156 0.90 -24.49 15.47
C GLN A 156 1.93 -23.54 14.85
N VAL A 157 2.42 -23.82 13.65
CA VAL A 157 3.34 -22.95 12.91
C VAL A 157 2.72 -21.57 12.68
N THR A 158 1.46 -21.53 12.25
CA THR A 158 0.74 -20.27 12.03
C THR A 158 0.61 -19.46 13.32
N ASN A 159 0.33 -20.13 14.46
CA ASN A 159 0.26 -19.48 15.76
C ASN A 159 1.62 -18.91 16.20
N LEU A 160 2.71 -19.63 15.99
CA LEU A 160 4.06 -19.14 16.29
C LEU A 160 4.37 -17.88 15.51
N ILE A 161 4.09 -17.84 14.20
CA ILE A 161 4.29 -16.64 13.38
C ILE A 161 3.48 -15.46 13.96
N ILE A 162 2.21 -15.67 14.30
CA ILE A 162 1.34 -14.61 14.83
C ILE A 162 1.82 -14.14 16.21
N GLN A 163 2.26 -15.03 17.07
CA GLN A 163 2.76 -14.67 18.41
C GLN A 163 4.01 -13.78 18.32
N ASN A 164 4.94 -14.10 17.42
CA ASN A 164 6.17 -13.34 17.26
C ASN A 164 5.98 -12.00 16.54
N THR A 165 5.00 -11.92 15.66
CA THR A 165 4.79 -10.72 14.82
C THR A 165 3.66 -9.83 15.31
N GLY A 166 2.79 -10.35 16.16
CA GLY A 166 1.52 -9.73 16.48
C GLY A 166 0.64 -9.64 15.22
N LEU A 167 -0.09 -8.55 15.09
CA LEU A 167 -0.91 -8.28 13.91
C LEU A 167 -0.25 -7.25 12.96
N ASP A 168 1.07 -7.10 13.09
CA ASP A 168 1.87 -6.21 12.25
C ASP A 168 2.19 -6.90 10.93
N ARG A 169 1.60 -6.40 9.85
CA ARG A 169 1.73 -6.97 8.51
C ARG A 169 3.18 -6.96 7.99
N ASP A 170 3.95 -5.91 8.28
CA ASP A 170 5.37 -5.84 7.85
C ASP A 170 6.19 -6.91 8.55
N LYS A 171 5.99 -7.10 9.87
CA LYS A 171 6.66 -8.16 10.61
C LYS A 171 6.28 -9.54 10.10
N VAL A 172 4.97 -9.78 9.87
CA VAL A 172 4.48 -11.05 9.28
C VAL A 172 5.15 -11.32 7.93
N ASN A 173 5.22 -10.32 7.07
CA ASN A 173 5.86 -10.45 5.76
C ASN A 173 7.36 -10.80 5.90
N ASN A 174 8.07 -10.14 6.79
CA ASN A 174 9.49 -10.41 7.03
C ASN A 174 9.72 -11.84 7.56
N GLU A 175 8.86 -12.33 8.47
CA GLU A 175 8.97 -13.71 8.96
C GLU A 175 8.65 -14.73 7.85
N ILE A 176 7.65 -14.46 7.02
CA ILE A 176 7.35 -15.31 5.87
C ILE A 176 8.54 -15.36 4.89
N ASP A 177 9.19 -14.22 4.62
CA ASP A 177 10.34 -14.16 3.73
C ASP A 177 11.54 -14.93 4.30
N LYS A 178 11.77 -14.91 5.62
CA LYS A 178 12.75 -15.76 6.29
C LYS A 178 12.41 -17.25 6.11
N ILE A 179 11.15 -17.63 6.33
CA ILE A 179 10.68 -19.00 6.15
C ILE A 179 10.91 -19.48 4.71
N ILE A 180 10.53 -18.67 3.72
CA ILE A 180 10.74 -18.97 2.30
C ILE A 180 12.25 -19.16 1.99
N SER A 181 13.08 -18.33 2.58
CA SER A 181 14.53 -18.38 2.37
C SER A 181 15.18 -19.62 3.01
N CYS A 182 14.69 -20.05 4.18
CA CYS A 182 15.23 -21.20 4.91
C CYS A 182 14.69 -22.53 4.39
N PHE A 183 13.41 -22.61 4.01
CA PHE A 183 12.75 -23.84 3.59
C PHE A 183 12.55 -23.89 2.06
N LYS A 184 13.64 -23.87 1.31
CA LYS A 184 13.62 -23.88 -0.16
C LYS A 184 12.97 -25.14 -0.76
N ASP A 185 13.01 -26.25 -0.04
CA ASP A 185 12.36 -27.52 -0.40
C ASP A 185 10.86 -27.52 -0.07
N LYS A 186 10.34 -26.41 0.47
CA LYS A 186 8.93 -26.22 0.89
C LYS A 186 8.47 -27.21 1.97
N LYS A 187 9.37 -27.68 2.81
CA LYS A 187 9.06 -28.55 3.94
C LYS A 187 9.42 -27.82 5.24
N ILE A 188 8.41 -27.34 5.95
CA ILE A 188 8.58 -26.66 7.23
C ILE A 188 8.77 -27.71 8.32
N ASP A 189 9.90 -27.60 9.01
CA ASP A 189 10.22 -28.36 10.19
C ASP A 189 9.90 -27.53 11.45
N LEU A 190 9.15 -28.10 12.40
CA LEU A 190 8.66 -27.35 13.56
C LEU A 190 9.79 -26.91 14.49
N GLU A 191 10.81 -27.76 14.71
CA GLU A 191 11.92 -27.41 15.59
C GLU A 191 12.78 -26.29 14.98
N LYS A 192 13.02 -26.38 13.67
CA LYS A 192 13.80 -25.36 12.95
C LYS A 192 13.07 -24.04 12.88
N ILE A 193 11.74 -24.04 12.70
CA ILE A 193 10.97 -22.80 12.62
C ILE A 193 10.91 -22.11 13.98
N ASP A 194 10.82 -22.86 15.07
CA ASP A 194 10.83 -22.30 16.42
C ASP A 194 12.16 -21.58 16.70
N LEU A 195 13.28 -22.17 16.34
CA LEU A 195 14.59 -21.51 16.40
C LEU A 195 14.64 -20.27 15.51
N LEU A 196 14.19 -20.38 14.26
CA LEU A 196 14.23 -19.29 13.28
C LEU A 196 13.45 -18.04 13.73
N LEU A 197 12.31 -18.25 14.40
CA LEU A 197 11.42 -17.18 14.83
C LEU A 197 11.82 -16.58 16.19
N ASN A 198 12.55 -17.35 17.03
CA ASN A 198 12.96 -16.92 18.38
C ASN A 198 14.40 -16.35 18.42
N ASP A 199 15.17 -16.46 17.33
CA ASP A 199 16.48 -15.79 17.19
C ASP A 199 16.26 -14.29 16.92
N LEU A 200 16.22 -13.52 18.02
CA LEU A 200 16.26 -12.07 18.08
C LEU A 200 17.67 -11.61 18.46
#